data_fa650a4157ac9a14944391581a4aa671
#
_entry.id   fa650a4157ac9a14944391581a4aa671
#
_cell.length_a   1.000
_cell.length_b   1.000
_cell.length_c   1.000
_cell.angle_alpha   90.00
_cell.angle_beta   90.00
_cell.angle_gamma   90.00
#
_symmetry.space_group_name_H-M   'P 1'
#
loop_
_entity.id
_entity.type
_entity.pdbx_description
1 polymer ?
#
loop_
_entity_poly.entity_id
_entity_poly.type
_entity_poly.pdbx_seq_one_letter_code
_entity_poly.pdbx_strand_id
1 'polypeptide(L)'
;MGKESDLQTKCIQHLKKLHIYYINIYGAGRCSKGAPDVIACIDGKFVAFEFKVGSNQMQADQVINQKRILKNGGIHYTPRSLEEFIQNVEEVRG
;
A
#
# COMPACT_ATOMS: atom_id res chain seq x y z
N MET A 1 16.29 8.69 -5.16
CA MET A 1 15.77 8.74 -3.83
C MET A 1 14.66 9.71 -3.72
N GLY A 2 13.48 9.28 -3.70
CA GLY A 2 12.33 10.13 -3.55
C GLY A 2 11.79 10.07 -2.14
N LYS A 3 10.98 11.08 -1.79
CA LYS A 3 10.28 11.09 -0.51
C LYS A 3 9.31 9.91 -0.42
N GLU A 4 8.80 9.46 -1.56
CA GLU A 4 7.87 8.34 -1.64
C GLU A 4 8.55 7.04 -1.22
N SER A 5 9.80 6.81 -1.68
CA SER A 5 10.52 5.60 -1.28
C SER A 5 10.93 5.65 0.19
N ASP A 6 11.20 6.85 0.74
CA ASP A 6 11.47 6.99 2.16
C ASP A 6 10.23 6.64 2.98
N LEU A 7 9.07 7.11 2.55
CA LEU A 7 7.81 6.77 3.21
C LEU A 7 7.56 5.26 3.17
N GLN A 8 7.76 4.65 2.00
CA GLN A 8 7.56 3.22 1.84
C GLN A 8 8.46 2.42 2.78
N THR A 9 9.73 2.83 2.89
CA THR A 9 10.68 2.16 3.78
C THR A 9 10.19 2.18 5.22
N LYS A 10 9.73 3.34 5.70
CA LYS A 10 9.25 3.48 7.06
C LYS A 10 7.99 2.64 7.30
N CYS A 11 7.10 2.61 6.31
CA CYS A 11 5.88 1.83 6.42
C CYS A 11 6.16 0.34 6.45
N ILE A 12 7.10 -0.12 5.63
CA ILE A 12 7.50 -1.54 5.64
C ILE A 12 8.11 -1.90 6.99
N GLN A 13 8.92 -1.01 7.58
CA GLN A 13 9.48 -1.26 8.90
C GLN A 13 8.38 -1.42 9.95
N HIS A 14 7.31 -0.64 9.83
CA HIS A 14 6.17 -0.76 10.73
C HIS A 14 5.49 -2.12 10.60
N LEU A 15 5.30 -2.60 9.36
CA LEU A 15 4.72 -3.92 9.12
C LEU A 15 5.58 -5.02 9.71
N LYS A 16 6.91 -4.92 9.55
CA LYS A 16 7.85 -5.88 10.12
C LYS A 16 7.74 -5.91 11.65
N LYS A 17 7.66 -4.73 12.24
CA LYS A 17 7.56 -4.60 13.70
C LYS A 17 6.32 -5.28 14.24
N LEU A 18 5.23 -5.24 13.48
CA LEU A 18 3.98 -5.88 13.87
C LEU A 18 3.87 -7.33 13.42
N HIS A 19 4.92 -7.86 12.76
CA HIS A 19 4.93 -9.23 12.22
C HIS A 19 3.82 -9.49 11.21
N ILE A 20 3.47 -8.45 10.43
CA ILE A 20 2.45 -8.57 9.38
C ILE A 20 3.11 -9.09 8.12
N TYR A 21 2.52 -10.10 7.50
CA TYR A 21 3.01 -10.61 6.21
C TYR A 21 2.73 -9.58 5.12
N TYR A 22 3.73 -9.30 4.31
CA TYR A 22 3.57 -8.35 3.21
C TYR A 22 4.43 -8.76 2.03
N ILE A 23 4.08 -8.22 0.85
CA ILE A 23 4.85 -8.38 -0.37
C ILE A 23 5.14 -6.99 -0.91
N ASN A 24 6.42 -6.69 -1.10
CA ASN A 24 6.85 -5.42 -1.69
C ASN A 24 6.89 -5.60 -3.21
N ILE A 25 5.92 -5.00 -3.90
CA ILE A 25 5.78 -5.14 -5.35
C ILE A 25 6.60 -4.08 -6.08
N TYR A 26 6.83 -2.94 -5.44
CA TYR A 26 7.55 -1.83 -6.05
C TYR A 26 8.91 -2.31 -6.57
N GLY A 27 9.18 -2.04 -7.85
CA GLY A 27 10.46 -2.42 -8.44
C GLY A 27 10.57 -3.90 -8.81
N ALA A 28 9.50 -4.68 -8.67
CA ALA A 28 9.53 -6.10 -8.98
C ALA A 28 9.69 -6.38 -10.48
N GLY A 29 9.38 -5.42 -11.33
CA GLY A 29 9.65 -5.49 -12.77
C GLY A 29 8.74 -6.38 -13.58
N ARG A 30 8.04 -7.31 -12.95
CA ARG A 30 7.17 -8.26 -13.65
C ARG A 30 5.71 -8.09 -13.32
N CYS A 31 5.37 -7.10 -12.53
CA CYS A 31 3.99 -6.86 -12.16
C CYS A 31 3.28 -6.05 -13.23
N SER A 32 1.97 -6.19 -13.29
CA SER A 32 1.17 -5.38 -14.19
C SER A 32 1.35 -3.91 -13.88
N LYS A 33 1.30 -3.10 -14.93
CA LYS A 33 1.37 -1.64 -14.75
C LYS A 33 0.22 -1.19 -13.86
N GLY A 34 0.53 -0.31 -12.92
CA GLY A 34 -0.47 0.20 -11.98
C GLY A 34 -0.70 -0.67 -10.77
N ALA A 35 0.07 -1.76 -10.60
CA ALA A 35 -0.04 -2.59 -9.41
C ALA A 35 0.33 -1.77 -8.16
N PRO A 36 -0.27 -2.10 -7.00
CA PRO A 36 0.07 -1.41 -5.75
C PRO A 36 1.53 -1.59 -5.39
N ASP A 37 2.06 -0.68 -4.58
CA ASP A 37 3.44 -0.77 -4.13
C ASP A 37 3.67 -1.92 -3.16
N VAL A 38 2.72 -2.12 -2.24
CA VAL A 38 2.82 -3.15 -1.20
C VAL A 38 1.46 -3.81 -1.03
N ILE A 39 1.48 -5.12 -0.87
CA ILE A 39 0.28 -5.89 -0.50
C ILE A 39 0.56 -6.54 0.84
N ALA A 40 -0.38 -6.47 1.75
CA ALA A 40 -0.24 -7.06 3.07
C ALA A 40 -1.45 -7.93 3.40
N CYS A 41 -1.22 -8.93 4.23
CA CYS A 41 -2.29 -9.74 4.78
C CYS A 41 -2.45 -9.32 6.24
N ILE A 42 -3.55 -8.65 6.54
CA ILE A 42 -3.80 -8.11 7.88
C ILE A 42 -5.10 -8.71 8.40
N ASP A 43 -4.98 -9.54 9.44
CA ASP A 43 -6.14 -10.25 10.03
C ASP A 43 -6.94 -11.00 8.96
N GLY A 44 -6.22 -11.64 8.04
CA GLY A 44 -6.83 -12.42 6.98
C GLY A 44 -7.40 -11.62 5.83
N LYS A 45 -7.21 -10.31 5.83
CA LYS A 45 -7.73 -9.44 4.78
C LYS A 45 -6.64 -9.03 3.81
N PHE A 46 -7.00 -8.97 2.53
CA PHE A 46 -6.10 -8.49 1.48
C PHE A 46 -6.10 -6.96 1.52
N VAL A 47 -4.93 -6.36 1.77
CA VAL A 47 -4.81 -4.91 1.87
C VAL A 47 -3.71 -4.44 0.94
N ALA A 48 -4.04 -3.52 0.05
CA ALA A 48 -3.09 -2.95 -0.91
C ALA A 48 -2.78 -1.52 -0.51
N PHE A 49 -1.51 -1.15 -0.62
CA PHE A 49 -1.06 0.21 -0.31
C PHE A 49 -0.36 0.80 -1.52
N GLU A 50 -0.78 2.01 -1.88
CA GLU A 50 -0.14 2.80 -2.92
C GLU A 50 0.36 4.08 -2.24
N PHE A 51 1.68 4.26 -2.15
CA PHE A 51 2.24 5.40 -1.43
C PHE A 51 2.31 6.63 -2.32
N LYS A 52 1.87 7.75 -1.81
CA LYS A 52 1.92 9.04 -2.48
C LYS A 52 2.42 10.08 -1.50
N VAL A 53 3.18 11.06 -2.00
CA VAL A 53 3.67 12.16 -1.16
C VAL A 53 3.27 13.49 -1.80
N GLY A 54 3.15 14.52 -0.97
CA GLY A 54 2.79 15.85 -1.44
C GLY A 54 1.44 15.85 -2.14
N SER A 55 1.39 16.47 -3.31
CA SER A 55 0.16 16.56 -4.09
C SER A 55 0.08 15.52 -5.21
N ASN A 56 0.97 14.54 -5.22
CA ASN A 56 0.95 13.51 -6.25
C ASN A 56 -0.37 12.76 -6.24
N GLN A 57 -0.88 12.49 -7.44
CA GLN A 57 -2.16 11.81 -7.63
C GLN A 57 -1.94 10.41 -8.18
N MET A 58 -2.91 9.54 -7.97
CA MET A 58 -2.89 8.22 -8.57
C MET A 58 -3.02 8.35 -10.09
N GLN A 59 -2.24 7.54 -10.80
CA GLN A 59 -2.33 7.50 -12.25
C GLN A 59 -3.50 6.62 -12.69
N ALA A 60 -3.90 6.77 -13.96
CA ALA A 60 -5.10 6.09 -14.46
C ALA A 60 -5.05 4.57 -14.24
N ASP A 61 -3.90 3.95 -14.52
CA ASP A 61 -3.76 2.50 -14.36
C ASP A 61 -3.80 2.08 -12.88
N GLN A 62 -3.32 2.94 -11.98
CA GLN A 62 -3.40 2.69 -10.55
C GLN A 62 -4.85 2.74 -10.08
N VAL A 63 -5.64 3.69 -10.60
CA VAL A 63 -7.06 3.80 -10.27
C VAL A 63 -7.83 2.56 -10.74
N ILE A 64 -7.51 2.07 -11.94
CA ILE A 64 -8.13 0.85 -12.45
C ILE A 64 -7.86 -0.33 -11.51
N ASN A 65 -6.61 -0.48 -11.08
CA ASN A 65 -6.25 -1.56 -10.15
C ASN A 65 -6.98 -1.41 -8.82
N GLN A 66 -7.06 -0.19 -8.30
CA GLN A 66 -7.79 0.07 -7.07
C GLN A 66 -9.23 -0.40 -7.17
N LYS A 67 -9.92 -0.04 -8.25
CA LYS A 67 -11.32 -0.42 -8.44
C LYS A 67 -11.47 -1.93 -8.51
N ARG A 68 -10.54 -2.62 -9.16
CA ARG A 68 -10.58 -4.08 -9.26
C ARG A 68 -10.37 -4.74 -7.91
N ILE A 69 -9.46 -4.21 -7.10
CA ILE A 69 -9.22 -4.73 -5.75
C ILE A 69 -10.49 -4.59 -4.92
N LEU A 70 -11.10 -3.40 -4.93
CA LEU A 70 -12.31 -3.14 -4.16
C LEU A 70 -13.46 -4.01 -4.61
N LYS A 71 -13.62 -4.21 -5.92
CA LYS A 71 -14.67 -5.04 -6.47
C LYS A 71 -14.56 -6.48 -6.01
N ASN A 72 -13.34 -6.94 -5.80
CA ASN A 72 -13.08 -8.32 -5.37
C ASN A 72 -13.01 -8.46 -3.84
N GLY A 73 -13.43 -7.44 -3.12
CA GLY A 73 -13.51 -7.51 -1.66
C GLY A 73 -12.24 -7.14 -0.92
N GLY A 74 -11.22 -6.70 -1.63
CA GLY A 74 -9.99 -6.26 -1.00
C GLY A 74 -10.10 -4.85 -0.46
N ILE A 75 -9.06 -4.42 0.24
CA ILE A 75 -8.96 -3.09 0.82
C ILE A 75 -7.80 -2.37 0.15
N HIS A 76 -7.98 -1.09 -0.11
CA HIS A 76 -6.95 -0.29 -0.78
C HIS A 76 -6.80 1.04 -0.07
N TYR A 77 -5.55 1.41 0.23
CA TYR A 77 -5.23 2.68 0.87
C TYR A 77 -4.15 3.41 0.08
N THR A 78 -4.18 4.74 0.17
CA THR A 78 -3.14 5.59 -0.42
C THR A 78 -2.57 6.51 0.66
N PRO A 79 -1.81 5.95 1.61
CA PRO A 79 -1.28 6.77 2.70
C PRO A 79 -0.25 7.76 2.19
N ARG A 80 -0.30 8.99 2.71
CA ARG A 80 0.63 10.05 2.33
C ARG A 80 1.64 10.36 3.42
N SER A 81 1.53 9.68 4.56
CA SER A 81 2.45 9.84 5.68
C SER A 81 2.49 8.54 6.47
N LEU A 82 3.51 8.42 7.31
CA LEU A 82 3.60 7.27 8.20
C LEU A 82 2.41 7.22 9.16
N GLU A 83 1.97 8.37 9.65
CA GLU A 83 0.80 8.42 10.55
C GLU A 83 -0.44 7.88 9.88
N GLU A 84 -0.68 8.29 8.62
CA GLU A 84 -1.82 7.77 7.87
C GLU A 84 -1.72 6.27 7.70
N PHE A 85 -0.54 5.78 7.36
CA PHE A 85 -0.31 4.35 7.18
C PHE A 85 -0.62 3.59 8.47
N ILE A 86 -0.12 4.08 9.59
CA ILE A 86 -0.38 3.44 10.89
C ILE A 86 -1.88 3.39 11.16
N GLN A 87 -2.59 4.48 10.89
CA GLN A 87 -4.04 4.52 11.06
C GLN A 87 -4.73 3.50 10.15
N ASN A 88 -4.28 3.41 8.89
CA ASN A 88 -4.85 2.43 7.95
C ASN A 88 -4.71 1.01 8.50
N VAL A 89 -3.51 0.67 9.00
CA VAL A 89 -3.25 -0.65 9.55
C VAL A 89 -4.15 -0.93 10.75
N GLU A 90 -4.27 0.05 11.66
CA GLU A 90 -5.09 -0.13 12.85
C GLU A 90 -6.56 -0.26 12.52
N GLU A 91 -7.03 0.45 11.50
CA GLU A 91 -8.41 0.33 11.02
C GLU A 91 -8.72 -1.10 10.59
N VAL A 92 -7.79 -1.73 9.86
CA VAL A 92 -7.98 -3.09 9.38
C VAL A 92 -7.91 -4.09 10.54
N ARG A 93 -7.00 -3.87 11.48
CA ARG A 93 -6.85 -4.75 12.63
C ARG A 93 -8.04 -4.65 13.58
N GLY A 94 -8.74 -3.54 13.50
CA GLY A 94 -9.95 -3.32 14.26
C GLY A 94 -9.75 -3.21 15.70
#